data_16e9cc1b24de5d6fd4671dd149289fc9
#
_entry.id   16e9cc1b24de5d6fd4671dd149289fc9
#
_cell.length_a   1.000
_cell.length_b   1.000
_cell.length_c   1.000
_cell.angle_alpha   90.00
_cell.angle_beta   90.00
_cell.angle_gamma   90.00
#
_symmetry.space_group_name_H-M   'P 1'
#
loop_
_entity.id
_entity.type
_entity.pdbx_description
1 polymer ?
#
loop_
_entity_poly.entity_id
_entity_poly.type
_entity_poly.pdbx_seq_one_letter_code
_entity_poly.pdbx_strand_id
1 'polypeptide(L)'
;TIGVGESTTQFFRDWTLEMNLPDNWMDECEATYKYSVKFKNFSEYGDFHYPFWDGGAPSNSSCDILEWFFHYRATNGNPEVSFAEWMTPYWRIIEENKVVINDFESFKGYKNAGYHLDAVKFSNMLKRDFCLPRGVVHHIDTIKDCIKDTDGNIASLVGEKDIYLADMFIDCTGFKSSILGGMMGVEWDDFPFLINNKAWAVRTGYTDKKTEMTNHTVCTALDNGWVWHVPLTTRIGTGYNFSDKFISEEDALAEFKEFLGDRPLLSEPRLIEWKNGIAKKVWCKNVVGIGLSAGFIEPLESNGLLSVHNFAVYLADALSMHDGKVNTLVRAHFNRRCRKHMSQFAHFVGNHFMMTTKTNSDYWRYITDNINYMDDQAEDEQGTHGGYPLDDFPLNIDTLSKFNFNDIAGNAYICAGHMHSPITPWTMDYLSLIHISEPTRQLQI
;
A
#
# COMPACT_ATOMS: atom_id res chain seq x y z
N THR A 1 -16.02 -1.73 11.85
CA THR A 1 -14.59 -1.72 11.51
C THR A 1 -14.20 -2.95 10.72
N ILE A 2 -13.40 -2.77 9.70
CA ILE A 2 -12.97 -3.84 8.78
C ILE A 2 -11.75 -4.57 9.38
N GLY A 3 -11.06 -3.97 10.34
CA GLY A 3 -9.76 -4.40 10.85
C GLY A 3 -9.70 -5.83 11.37
N VAL A 4 -8.99 -6.68 10.69
CA VAL A 4 -8.60 -8.01 11.15
C VAL A 4 -7.15 -8.02 11.69
N GLY A 5 -6.40 -6.97 11.42
CA GLY A 5 -5.01 -6.68 11.70
C GLY A 5 -4.51 -5.81 10.56
N GLU A 6 -3.90 -4.69 10.87
CA GLU A 6 -3.41 -3.74 9.87
C GLU A 6 -1.91 -3.81 9.78
N SER A 7 -1.42 -3.60 8.57
CA SER A 7 -0.01 -3.50 8.26
C SER A 7 0.31 -2.08 7.81
N THR A 8 1.46 -1.55 8.21
CA THR A 8 1.90 -0.20 7.89
C THR A 8 3.17 -0.21 7.05
N THR A 9 3.54 0.95 6.54
CA THR A 9 4.83 1.22 5.92
C THR A 9 5.80 1.85 6.93
N GLN A 10 7.07 1.99 6.58
CA GLN A 10 8.09 2.64 7.40
C GLN A 10 7.73 4.09 7.78
N PHE A 11 7.07 4.83 6.90
CA PHE A 11 6.69 6.24 7.15
C PHE A 11 5.71 6.40 8.32
N PHE A 12 4.94 5.37 8.65
CA PHE A 12 4.05 5.39 9.79
C PHE A 12 4.81 5.49 11.12
N ARG A 13 6.04 5.03 11.16
CA ARG A 13 6.87 5.10 12.33
C ARG A 13 7.29 6.52 12.69
N ASP A 14 7.72 7.32 11.71
CA ASP A 14 8.11 8.71 11.96
C ASP A 14 6.95 9.46 12.62
N TRP A 15 5.75 9.24 12.11
CA TRP A 15 4.54 9.78 12.73
C TRP A 15 4.32 9.29 14.17
N THR A 16 4.55 8.00 14.48
CA THR A 16 4.40 7.50 15.87
C THR A 16 5.39 8.14 16.82
N LEU A 17 6.60 8.47 16.37
CA LEU A 17 7.61 9.18 17.13
C LEU A 17 7.23 10.66 17.36
N GLU A 18 6.78 11.35 16.31
CA GLU A 18 6.33 12.74 16.40
C GLU A 18 5.13 12.90 17.34
N MET A 19 4.21 11.95 17.33
CA MET A 19 3.05 11.92 18.23
C MET A 19 3.42 11.64 19.68
N ASN A 20 4.65 11.17 19.96
CA ASN A 20 5.10 10.80 21.29
C ASN A 20 4.10 9.84 21.96
N LEU A 21 3.87 8.69 21.32
CA LEU A 21 2.95 7.68 21.82
C LEU A 21 3.42 7.14 23.19
N PRO A 22 2.51 6.64 24.05
CA PRO A 22 2.88 6.01 25.31
C PRO A 22 3.88 4.87 25.11
N ASP A 23 4.84 4.67 26.01
CA ASP A 23 5.88 3.63 25.89
C ASP A 23 5.32 2.22 25.66
N ASN A 24 4.14 1.93 26.21
CA ASN A 24 3.48 0.63 26.09
C ASN A 24 2.49 0.53 24.93
N TRP A 25 2.48 1.48 23.98
CA TRP A 25 1.49 1.50 22.91
C TRP A 25 1.52 0.23 22.04
N MET A 26 2.70 -0.33 21.84
CA MET A 26 2.84 -1.57 21.04
C MET A 26 2.17 -2.75 21.73
N ASP A 27 2.33 -2.90 23.03
CA ASP A 27 1.67 -3.96 23.80
C ASP A 27 0.15 -3.77 23.82
N GLU A 28 -0.32 -2.56 24.04
CA GLU A 28 -1.75 -2.24 24.03
C GLU A 28 -2.40 -2.51 22.68
N CYS A 29 -1.70 -2.21 21.60
CA CYS A 29 -2.19 -2.38 20.23
C CYS A 29 -1.85 -3.75 19.62
N GLU A 30 -1.30 -4.68 20.40
CA GLU A 30 -0.86 -6.01 19.92
C GLU A 30 0.15 -5.90 18.76
N ALA A 31 0.95 -4.83 18.74
CA ALA A 31 1.78 -4.50 17.61
C ALA A 31 3.03 -5.38 17.53
N THR A 32 3.48 -5.62 16.29
CA THR A 32 4.76 -6.24 15.96
C THR A 32 5.52 -5.38 14.97
N TYR A 33 6.83 -5.56 14.86
CA TYR A 33 7.64 -4.88 13.85
C TYR A 33 7.48 -5.51 12.48
N LYS A 34 7.59 -4.67 11.44
CA LYS A 34 7.56 -5.08 10.05
C LYS A 34 8.74 -4.46 9.29
N TYR A 35 9.59 -5.29 8.71
CA TYR A 35 10.76 -4.84 7.93
C TYR A 35 10.60 -5.04 6.42
N SER A 36 9.64 -5.85 6.00
CA SER A 36 9.41 -6.14 4.58
C SER A 36 8.00 -6.67 4.30
N VAL A 37 7.69 -6.80 3.02
CA VAL A 37 6.62 -7.66 2.52
C VAL A 37 7.26 -8.84 1.82
N LYS A 38 6.87 -10.07 2.17
CA LYS A 38 7.28 -11.29 1.50
C LYS A 38 6.20 -11.74 0.53
N PHE A 39 6.58 -11.93 -0.72
CA PHE A 39 5.74 -12.45 -1.77
C PHE A 39 6.03 -13.94 -1.98
N LYS A 40 5.00 -14.77 -1.83
CA LYS A 40 5.06 -16.21 -2.00
C LYS A 40 4.23 -16.63 -3.18
N ASN A 41 4.78 -17.47 -4.04
CA ASN A 41 4.06 -18.01 -5.19
C ASN A 41 3.66 -16.98 -6.28
N PHE A 42 4.19 -15.76 -6.24
CA PHE A 42 3.97 -14.76 -7.29
C PHE A 42 4.89 -14.94 -8.50
N SER A 43 6.02 -15.64 -8.30
CA SER A 43 7.02 -15.87 -9.34
C SER A 43 7.38 -17.35 -9.41
N GLU A 44 7.57 -17.87 -10.64
CA GLU A 44 8.12 -19.22 -10.87
C GLU A 44 9.56 -19.35 -10.39
N TYR A 45 10.25 -18.24 -10.18
CA TYR A 45 11.64 -18.19 -9.74
C TYR A 45 11.80 -18.19 -8.22
N GLY A 46 10.70 -18.28 -7.48
CA GLY A 46 10.68 -18.44 -6.03
C GLY A 46 10.05 -17.26 -5.28
N ASP A 47 10.11 -17.36 -3.96
CA ASP A 47 9.63 -16.31 -3.07
C ASP A 47 10.64 -15.16 -3.03
N PHE A 48 10.14 -13.94 -2.88
CA PHE A 48 10.99 -12.77 -2.75
C PHE A 48 10.48 -11.80 -1.69
N HIS A 49 11.35 -10.89 -1.24
CA HIS A 49 11.01 -9.84 -0.29
C HIS A 49 11.09 -8.46 -0.94
N TYR A 50 10.17 -7.58 -0.54
CA TYR A 50 10.26 -6.14 -0.70
C TYR A 50 10.58 -5.53 0.68
N PRO A 51 11.87 -5.30 1.01
CA PRO A 51 12.27 -4.75 2.29
C PRO A 51 12.00 -3.25 2.36
N PHE A 52 11.72 -2.77 3.56
CA PHE A 52 11.65 -1.34 3.83
C PHE A 52 13.06 -0.79 4.00
N TRP A 53 13.45 0.12 3.13
CA TRP A 53 14.77 0.73 3.16
C TRP A 53 14.73 2.15 2.62
N ASP A 54 15.39 3.08 3.34
CA ASP A 54 15.54 4.48 2.95
C ASP A 54 16.96 4.80 2.47
N GLY A 55 17.81 3.79 2.39
CA GLY A 55 19.18 3.92 1.93
C GLY A 55 19.22 4.26 0.45
N GLY A 56 19.40 5.53 0.16
CA GLY A 56 19.43 6.04 -1.20
C GLY A 56 20.31 5.22 -2.12
N ALA A 57 19.84 5.00 -3.33
CA ALA A 57 20.73 4.65 -4.44
C ALA A 57 21.91 5.60 -4.41
N PRO A 58 23.13 5.16 -4.74
CA PRO A 58 24.26 6.07 -4.84
C PRO A 58 23.87 7.21 -5.76
N SER A 59 23.63 8.38 -5.19
CA SER A 59 23.05 9.55 -5.88
C SER A 59 23.90 10.10 -7.03
N ASN A 60 25.03 9.47 -7.30
CA ASN A 60 26.02 9.90 -8.28
C ASN A 60 26.42 8.81 -9.29
N SER A 61 25.71 7.68 -9.35
CA SER A 61 25.98 6.68 -10.37
C SER A 61 25.16 6.98 -11.64
N SER A 62 25.82 6.86 -12.79
CA SER A 62 25.16 6.92 -14.10
C SER A 62 24.35 5.66 -14.42
N CYS A 63 24.38 4.67 -13.54
CA CYS A 63 23.65 3.41 -13.64
C CYS A 63 22.61 3.30 -12.55
N ASP A 64 21.48 2.69 -12.90
CA ASP A 64 20.44 2.34 -11.96
C ASP A 64 20.87 1.18 -11.05
N ILE A 65 20.25 1.09 -9.89
CA ILE A 65 20.53 0.06 -8.90
C ILE A 65 20.19 -1.34 -9.40
N LEU A 66 19.15 -1.46 -10.22
CA LEU A 66 18.76 -2.71 -10.86
C LEU A 66 19.80 -3.15 -11.90
N GLU A 67 20.31 -2.21 -12.69
CA GLU A 67 21.39 -2.44 -13.63
C GLU A 67 22.65 -2.96 -12.92
N TRP A 68 23.01 -2.36 -11.81
CA TRP A 68 24.13 -2.81 -10.99
C TRP A 68 23.94 -4.22 -10.46
N PHE A 69 22.74 -4.57 -10.03
CA PHE A 69 22.42 -5.92 -9.56
C PHE A 69 22.56 -6.96 -10.68
N PHE A 70 22.01 -6.70 -11.85
CA PHE A 70 22.12 -7.61 -12.98
C PHE A 70 23.56 -7.69 -13.51
N HIS A 71 24.27 -6.56 -13.55
CA HIS A 71 25.70 -6.56 -13.88
C HIS A 71 26.51 -7.40 -12.89
N TYR A 72 26.27 -7.23 -11.60
CA TYR A 72 26.92 -8.03 -10.57
C TYR A 72 26.68 -9.54 -10.78
N ARG A 73 25.46 -9.95 -11.03
CA ARG A 73 25.11 -11.36 -11.29
C ARG A 73 25.81 -11.87 -12.56
N ALA A 74 25.74 -11.14 -13.64
CA ALA A 74 26.34 -11.52 -14.91
C ALA A 74 27.86 -11.68 -14.81
N THR A 75 28.56 -10.80 -14.09
CA THR A 75 30.02 -10.80 -13.97
C THR A 75 30.55 -11.76 -12.90
N ASN A 76 29.72 -12.20 -11.95
CA ASN A 76 30.11 -13.09 -10.87
C ASN A 76 29.57 -14.53 -11.01
N GLY A 77 29.29 -14.98 -12.23
CA GLY A 77 28.83 -16.36 -12.48
C GLY A 77 27.38 -16.60 -12.04
N ASN A 78 26.56 -15.55 -12.01
CA ASN A 78 25.16 -15.60 -11.62
C ASN A 78 24.91 -16.19 -10.23
N PRO A 79 25.48 -15.63 -9.16
CA PRO A 79 25.32 -16.16 -7.82
C PRO A 79 23.84 -16.15 -7.42
N GLU A 80 23.45 -17.14 -6.61
CA GLU A 80 22.11 -17.21 -6.01
C GLU A 80 21.98 -16.19 -4.86
N VAL A 81 21.93 -14.91 -5.21
CA VAL A 81 21.76 -13.79 -4.28
C VAL A 81 20.51 -13.04 -4.68
N SER A 82 19.56 -12.90 -3.74
CA SER A 82 18.37 -12.11 -3.98
C SER A 82 18.72 -10.61 -4.06
N PHE A 83 17.89 -9.82 -4.75
CA PHE A 83 18.07 -8.38 -4.77
C PHE A 83 17.97 -7.77 -3.37
N ALA A 84 17.05 -8.29 -2.55
CA ALA A 84 16.89 -7.87 -1.16
C ALA A 84 18.15 -8.13 -0.33
N GLU A 85 18.77 -9.32 -0.47
CA GLU A 85 20.01 -9.66 0.21
C GLU A 85 21.16 -8.74 -0.24
N TRP A 86 21.27 -8.50 -1.54
CA TRP A 86 22.34 -7.69 -2.10
C TRP A 86 22.25 -6.21 -1.69
N MET A 87 21.04 -5.68 -1.60
CA MET A 87 20.77 -4.25 -1.37
C MET A 87 20.57 -3.87 0.07
N THR A 88 20.00 -4.77 0.89
CA THR A 88 19.50 -4.42 2.21
C THR A 88 20.54 -4.73 3.28
N PRO A 89 21.11 -3.73 3.97
CA PRO A 89 22.17 -3.97 4.98
C PRO A 89 21.66 -4.76 6.19
N TYR A 90 20.35 -4.82 6.41
CA TYR A 90 19.74 -5.60 7.50
C TYR A 90 19.02 -6.87 7.01
N TRP A 91 19.41 -7.39 5.83
CA TRP A 91 18.82 -8.61 5.27
C TRP A 91 18.83 -9.78 6.27
N ARG A 92 19.92 -9.95 7.01
CA ARG A 92 20.02 -11.01 8.02
C ARG A 92 18.98 -10.89 9.14
N ILE A 93 18.56 -9.67 9.49
CA ILE A 93 17.50 -9.43 10.47
C ILE A 93 16.16 -9.93 9.93
N ILE A 94 15.90 -9.69 8.65
CA ILE A 94 14.68 -10.14 7.97
C ILE A 94 14.68 -11.66 7.87
N GLU A 95 15.76 -12.24 7.35
CA GLU A 95 15.90 -13.67 7.10
C GLU A 95 15.81 -14.50 8.37
N GLU A 96 16.46 -14.06 9.44
CA GLU A 96 16.47 -14.76 10.73
C GLU A 96 15.26 -14.42 11.62
N ASN A 97 14.30 -13.68 11.11
CA ASN A 97 13.11 -13.23 11.84
C ASN A 97 13.45 -12.55 13.18
N LYS A 98 14.44 -11.66 13.16
CA LYS A 98 14.90 -10.89 14.33
C LYS A 98 14.33 -9.48 14.34
N VAL A 99 14.48 -8.81 15.49
CA VAL A 99 14.09 -7.42 15.68
C VAL A 99 15.25 -6.66 16.29
N VAL A 100 15.50 -5.44 15.81
CA VAL A 100 16.49 -4.53 16.39
C VAL A 100 15.81 -3.75 17.51
N ILE A 101 16.23 -3.99 18.73
CA ILE A 101 15.66 -3.34 19.93
C ILE A 101 16.50 -2.10 20.35
N ASN A 102 17.81 -2.12 20.07
CA ASN A 102 18.73 -1.08 20.49
C ASN A 102 19.37 -0.35 19.30
N ASP A 103 19.60 0.93 19.46
CA ASP A 103 20.40 1.73 18.54
C ASP A 103 21.88 1.38 18.64
N PHE A 104 22.49 1.10 17.50
CA PHE A 104 23.93 1.15 17.33
C PHE A 104 24.27 2.47 16.64
N GLU A 105 25.32 3.16 17.04
CA GLU A 105 25.74 4.44 16.44
C GLU A 105 25.90 4.37 14.90
N SER A 106 26.30 3.21 14.41
CA SER A 106 26.54 2.94 12.97
C SER A 106 25.36 2.29 12.24
N PHE A 107 24.33 1.84 12.94
CA PHE A 107 23.22 1.09 12.34
C PHE A 107 21.88 1.39 13.00
N LYS A 108 21.04 2.11 12.28
CA LYS A 108 19.70 2.52 12.73
C LYS A 108 18.60 1.72 12.00
N GLY A 109 18.78 0.41 11.87
CA GLY A 109 17.84 -0.48 11.16
C GLY A 109 16.41 -0.45 11.68
N TYR A 110 16.22 -0.03 12.92
CA TYR A 110 14.87 0.22 13.46
C TYR A 110 14.14 1.36 12.75
N LYS A 111 14.84 2.33 12.16
CA LYS A 111 14.22 3.45 11.43
C LYS A 111 13.42 3.01 10.21
N ASN A 112 13.76 1.87 9.65
CA ASN A 112 13.13 1.31 8.45
C ASN A 112 12.07 0.27 8.77
N ALA A 113 11.61 0.20 10.03
CA ALA A 113 10.52 -0.68 10.42
C ALA A 113 9.17 0.03 10.29
N GLY A 114 8.20 -0.63 9.67
CA GLY A 114 6.78 -0.39 9.90
C GLY A 114 6.27 -1.26 11.06
N TYR A 115 4.97 -1.38 11.16
CA TYR A 115 4.30 -2.16 12.19
C TYR A 115 3.16 -2.98 11.62
N HIS A 116 2.86 -4.10 12.28
CA HIS A 116 1.54 -4.69 12.28
C HIS A 116 0.85 -4.27 13.56
N LEU A 117 -0.45 -4.00 13.55
CA LEU A 117 -1.18 -3.56 14.74
C LEU A 117 -2.68 -3.86 14.66
N ASP A 118 -3.34 -3.88 15.81
CA ASP A 118 -4.79 -3.84 15.87
C ASP A 118 -5.29 -2.39 15.76
N ALA A 119 -5.83 -2.03 14.58
CA ALA A 119 -6.28 -0.66 14.31
C ALA A 119 -7.43 -0.20 15.23
N VAL A 120 -8.25 -1.14 15.75
CA VAL A 120 -9.33 -0.80 16.69
C VAL A 120 -8.75 -0.39 18.04
N LYS A 121 -7.78 -1.16 18.55
CA LYS A 121 -7.07 -0.83 19.78
C LYS A 121 -6.30 0.48 19.64
N PHE A 122 -5.59 0.63 18.51
CA PHE A 122 -4.84 1.83 18.20
C PHE A 122 -5.73 3.08 18.15
N SER A 123 -6.86 3.02 17.45
CA SER A 123 -7.81 4.14 17.38
C SER A 123 -8.43 4.48 18.75
N ASN A 124 -8.72 3.47 19.58
CA ASN A 124 -9.22 3.68 20.93
C ASN A 124 -8.17 4.36 21.84
N MET A 125 -6.90 3.94 21.73
CA MET A 125 -5.80 4.59 22.44
C MET A 125 -5.65 6.06 22.01
N LEU A 126 -5.61 6.32 20.69
CA LEU A 126 -5.54 7.70 20.19
C LEU A 126 -6.71 8.55 20.68
N LYS A 127 -7.92 8.02 20.65
CA LYS A 127 -9.10 8.72 21.17
C LYS A 127 -8.93 9.05 22.64
N ARG A 128 -8.54 8.08 23.48
CA ARG A 128 -8.41 8.22 24.94
C ARG A 128 -7.28 9.18 25.32
N ASP A 129 -6.11 9.01 24.72
CA ASP A 129 -4.88 9.64 25.21
C ASP A 129 -4.55 10.95 24.46
N PHE A 130 -5.08 11.12 23.25
CA PHE A 130 -4.78 12.30 22.42
C PHE A 130 -6.00 13.18 22.14
N CYS A 131 -7.12 12.60 21.70
CA CYS A 131 -8.25 13.38 21.23
C CYS A 131 -9.02 14.00 22.41
N LEU A 132 -9.50 13.19 23.33
CA LEU A 132 -10.34 13.65 24.45
C LEU A 132 -9.61 14.66 25.36
N PRO A 133 -8.33 14.45 25.75
CA PRO A 133 -7.61 15.43 26.57
C PRO A 133 -7.37 16.78 25.88
N ARG A 134 -7.45 16.81 24.54
CA ARG A 134 -7.30 18.04 23.72
C ARG A 134 -8.64 18.70 23.39
N GLY A 135 -9.71 18.30 24.03
CA GLY A 135 -11.03 18.91 23.88
C GLY A 135 -11.85 18.39 22.70
N VAL A 136 -11.45 17.28 22.07
CA VAL A 136 -12.28 16.63 21.05
C VAL A 136 -13.53 16.07 21.72
N VAL A 137 -14.70 16.43 21.23
CA VAL A 137 -15.98 15.92 21.72
C VAL A 137 -16.39 14.72 20.88
N HIS A 138 -16.67 13.59 21.53
CA HIS A 138 -17.08 12.35 20.86
C HIS A 138 -18.60 12.14 21.01
N HIS A 139 -19.32 12.29 19.91
CA HIS A 139 -20.75 11.98 19.81
C HIS A 139 -20.96 10.58 19.20
N ILE A 140 -21.92 9.86 19.74
CA ILE A 140 -22.40 8.59 19.16
C ILE A 140 -23.78 8.85 18.57
N ASP A 141 -23.81 9.04 17.27
CA ASP A 141 -25.04 9.32 16.51
C ASP A 141 -24.97 8.70 15.11
N THR A 142 -26.12 8.57 14.47
CA THR A 142 -26.25 8.13 13.08
C THR A 142 -26.62 9.31 12.22
N ILE A 143 -25.70 9.76 11.37
CA ILE A 143 -25.99 10.85 10.44
C ILE A 143 -26.92 10.36 9.33
N LYS A 144 -28.03 11.07 9.12
CA LYS A 144 -29.08 10.71 8.16
C LYS A 144 -29.09 11.61 6.93
N ASP A 145 -28.84 12.92 7.12
CA ASP A 145 -28.97 13.92 6.07
C ASP A 145 -28.07 15.13 6.33
N CYS A 146 -28.07 16.10 5.42
CA CYS A 146 -27.42 17.38 5.60
C CYS A 146 -28.30 18.53 5.11
N ILE A 147 -28.10 19.71 5.70
CA ILE A 147 -28.67 20.98 5.19
C ILE A 147 -27.53 21.71 4.47
N LYS A 148 -27.78 22.12 3.23
CA LYS A 148 -26.83 22.89 2.43
C LYS A 148 -27.19 24.37 2.42
N ASP A 149 -26.15 25.21 2.38
CA ASP A 149 -26.30 26.65 2.13
C ASP A 149 -26.52 26.96 0.64
N THR A 150 -26.71 28.24 0.32
CA THR A 150 -26.90 28.72 -1.05
C THR A 150 -25.69 28.48 -1.95
N ASP A 151 -24.50 28.34 -1.39
CA ASP A 151 -23.25 28.09 -2.11
C ASP A 151 -22.95 26.59 -2.29
N GLY A 152 -23.83 25.74 -1.73
CA GLY A 152 -23.71 24.28 -1.78
C GLY A 152 -22.71 23.68 -0.78
N ASN A 153 -22.29 24.44 0.24
CA ASN A 153 -21.58 23.88 1.39
C ASN A 153 -22.58 23.19 2.33
N ILE A 154 -22.11 22.21 3.11
CA ILE A 154 -22.92 21.68 4.20
C ILE A 154 -22.94 22.71 5.34
N ALA A 155 -24.11 23.26 5.64
CA ALA A 155 -24.36 24.11 6.77
C ALA A 155 -24.48 23.30 8.07
N SER A 156 -25.11 22.12 8.00
CA SER A 156 -25.21 21.19 9.12
C SER A 156 -25.40 19.75 8.69
N LEU A 157 -24.94 18.81 9.50
CA LEU A 157 -25.29 17.40 9.42
C LEU A 157 -26.45 17.10 10.36
N VAL A 158 -27.43 16.33 9.88
CA VAL A 158 -28.61 15.93 10.64
C VAL A 158 -28.43 14.50 11.12
N GLY A 159 -28.24 14.32 12.42
CA GLY A 159 -28.22 13.04 13.09
C GLY A 159 -29.59 12.56 13.55
N GLU A 160 -29.66 11.35 14.08
CA GLU A 160 -30.87 10.83 14.74
C GLU A 160 -31.17 11.56 16.04
N LYS A 161 -30.16 12.09 16.72
CA LYS A 161 -30.25 12.66 18.05
C LYS A 161 -30.06 14.17 18.05
N ASP A 162 -29.19 14.69 17.16
CA ASP A 162 -28.79 16.08 17.19
C ASP A 162 -28.46 16.63 15.79
N ILE A 163 -28.25 17.93 15.70
CA ILE A 163 -27.79 18.66 14.52
C ILE A 163 -26.38 19.16 14.77
N TYR A 164 -25.44 18.85 13.87
CA TYR A 164 -24.03 19.14 13.98
C TYR A 164 -23.64 20.27 13.03
N LEU A 165 -23.11 21.35 13.60
CA LEU A 165 -22.66 22.56 12.87
C LEU A 165 -21.13 22.57 12.88
N ALA A 166 -20.52 22.88 11.72
CA ALA A 166 -19.09 23.08 11.60
C ALA A 166 -18.76 23.89 10.34
N ASP A 167 -17.60 24.53 10.34
CA ASP A 167 -17.06 25.21 9.16
C ASP A 167 -16.58 24.22 8.11
N MET A 168 -16.11 23.04 8.55
CA MET A 168 -15.60 21.96 7.70
C MET A 168 -16.04 20.59 8.25
N PHE A 169 -16.32 19.67 7.35
CA PHE A 169 -16.66 18.28 7.66
C PHE A 169 -15.63 17.34 7.05
N ILE A 170 -15.14 16.38 7.84
CA ILE A 170 -14.24 15.34 7.37
C ILE A 170 -15.01 14.03 7.31
N ASP A 171 -15.18 13.50 6.09
CA ASP A 171 -15.85 12.24 5.86
C ASP A 171 -14.88 11.07 6.07
N CYS A 172 -15.09 10.30 7.14
CA CYS A 172 -14.41 9.04 7.44
C CYS A 172 -15.41 7.87 7.49
N THR A 173 -16.51 7.93 6.73
CA THR A 173 -17.61 6.95 6.79
C THR A 173 -17.32 5.63 6.07
N GLY A 174 -16.08 5.39 5.69
CA GLY A 174 -15.64 4.17 5.04
C GLY A 174 -16.12 4.07 3.59
N PHE A 175 -16.23 2.86 3.05
CA PHE A 175 -16.62 2.62 1.65
C PHE A 175 -17.98 3.23 1.25
N LYS A 176 -18.84 3.51 2.23
CA LYS A 176 -20.13 4.18 1.95
C LYS A 176 -19.94 5.61 1.45
N SER A 177 -18.83 6.28 1.83
CA SER A 177 -18.59 7.69 1.50
C SER A 177 -19.87 8.54 1.66
N SER A 178 -20.52 8.40 2.83
CA SER A 178 -21.90 8.86 3.02
C SER A 178 -22.05 10.37 2.87
N ILE A 179 -21.01 11.12 3.24
CA ILE A 179 -21.04 12.58 3.15
C ILE A 179 -20.47 13.04 1.81
N LEU A 180 -19.23 12.66 1.49
CA LEU A 180 -18.56 13.11 0.27
C LEU A 180 -19.20 12.54 -1.00
N GLY A 181 -19.39 11.23 -1.08
CA GLY A 181 -20.05 10.57 -2.20
C GLY A 181 -21.56 10.74 -2.16
N GLY A 182 -22.18 10.42 -1.01
CA GLY A 182 -23.64 10.41 -0.88
C GLY A 182 -24.25 11.81 -0.88
N MET A 183 -23.90 12.65 0.11
CA MET A 183 -24.55 13.96 0.28
C MET A 183 -23.99 15.02 -0.66
N MET A 184 -22.68 15.02 -0.95
CA MET A 184 -22.08 15.99 -1.87
C MET A 184 -22.15 15.56 -3.33
N GLY A 185 -22.46 14.29 -3.62
CA GLY A 185 -22.57 13.76 -4.98
C GLY A 185 -21.25 13.70 -5.72
N VAL A 186 -20.15 13.52 -5.00
CA VAL A 186 -18.83 13.40 -5.64
C VAL A 186 -18.71 12.01 -6.27
N GLU A 187 -18.42 11.98 -7.55
CA GLU A 187 -18.19 10.76 -8.31
C GLU A 187 -16.86 10.12 -7.94
N TRP A 188 -16.79 8.81 -8.21
CA TRP A 188 -15.61 7.99 -8.04
C TRP A 188 -14.87 7.82 -9.37
N ASP A 189 -13.55 7.68 -9.31
CA ASP A 189 -12.64 7.48 -10.42
C ASP A 189 -11.93 6.14 -10.19
N ASP A 190 -12.27 5.15 -11.00
CA ASP A 190 -11.82 3.77 -10.81
C ASP A 190 -10.38 3.57 -11.28
N PHE A 191 -9.69 2.58 -10.71
CA PHE A 191 -8.44 2.00 -11.21
C PHE A 191 -8.72 0.62 -11.79
N PRO A 192 -9.19 0.53 -13.05
CA PRO A 192 -9.73 -0.71 -13.62
C PRO A 192 -8.69 -1.80 -13.83
N PHE A 193 -7.40 -1.46 -13.82
CA PHE A 193 -6.31 -2.42 -13.90
C PHE A 193 -6.07 -3.18 -12.58
N LEU A 194 -6.63 -2.75 -11.47
CA LEU A 194 -6.66 -3.48 -10.20
C LEU A 194 -7.98 -4.25 -10.11
N ILE A 195 -7.95 -5.49 -10.52
CA ILE A 195 -9.16 -6.30 -10.77
C ILE A 195 -9.77 -6.95 -9.52
N ASN A 196 -9.02 -7.04 -8.42
CA ASN A 196 -9.54 -7.60 -7.18
C ASN A 196 -10.52 -6.63 -6.53
N ASN A 197 -11.70 -7.12 -6.22
CA ASN A 197 -12.79 -6.30 -5.72
C ASN A 197 -13.49 -6.88 -4.48
N LYS A 198 -13.07 -8.07 -4.04
CA LYS A 198 -13.62 -8.76 -2.86
C LYS A 198 -12.53 -9.40 -2.02
N ALA A 199 -12.81 -9.56 -0.73
CA ALA A 199 -11.98 -10.38 0.15
C ALA A 199 -12.80 -11.11 1.20
N TRP A 200 -12.43 -12.34 1.48
CA TRP A 200 -12.77 -13.02 2.73
C TRP A 200 -11.72 -12.71 3.79
N ALA A 201 -12.13 -12.18 4.92
CA ALA A 201 -11.22 -11.77 5.99
C ALA A 201 -11.60 -12.46 7.31
N VAL A 202 -10.57 -12.91 8.06
CA VAL A 202 -10.76 -13.65 9.32
C VAL A 202 -9.60 -13.38 10.29
N ARG A 203 -9.88 -13.55 11.56
CA ARG A 203 -8.86 -13.60 12.63
C ARG A 203 -8.55 -15.05 12.95
N THR A 204 -7.28 -15.42 13.00
CA THR A 204 -6.85 -16.78 13.32
C THR A 204 -5.88 -16.81 14.48
N GLY A 205 -5.86 -17.92 15.22
CA GLY A 205 -4.82 -18.22 16.17
C GLY A 205 -3.53 -18.66 15.45
N TYR A 206 -2.44 -18.70 16.20
CA TYR A 206 -1.20 -19.33 15.79
C TYR A 206 -1.30 -20.85 15.88
N THR A 207 -0.76 -21.56 14.91
CA THR A 207 -0.47 -23.00 15.02
C THR A 207 0.91 -23.19 15.66
N ASP A 208 1.90 -22.46 15.16
CA ASP A 208 3.20 -22.30 15.79
C ASP A 208 3.61 -20.82 15.80
N LYS A 209 3.42 -20.18 16.93
CA LYS A 209 3.71 -18.73 17.07
C LYS A 209 5.18 -18.41 16.76
N LYS A 210 6.11 -19.31 17.05
CA LYS A 210 7.54 -19.04 16.88
C LYS A 210 7.92 -18.86 15.41
N THR A 211 7.30 -19.60 14.52
CA THR A 211 7.57 -19.57 13.07
C THR A 211 6.64 -18.64 12.32
N GLU A 212 5.42 -18.43 12.83
CA GLU A 212 4.38 -17.65 12.14
C GLU A 212 4.34 -16.18 12.53
N MET A 213 4.85 -15.79 13.70
CA MET A 213 5.01 -14.41 14.11
C MET A 213 6.26 -13.83 13.43
N THR A 214 6.12 -13.48 12.16
CA THR A 214 7.20 -12.97 11.33
C THR A 214 7.38 -11.46 11.51
N ASN A 215 8.60 -10.99 11.26
CA ASN A 215 8.93 -9.57 11.20
C ASN A 215 8.60 -8.93 9.84
N HIS A 216 7.73 -9.55 9.07
CA HIS A 216 7.29 -9.12 7.75
C HIS A 216 5.85 -9.58 7.49
N THR A 217 5.13 -8.83 6.66
CA THR A 217 3.86 -9.28 6.10
C THR A 217 4.13 -10.35 5.05
N VAL A 218 3.30 -11.40 4.99
CA VAL A 218 3.37 -12.38 3.90
C VAL A 218 2.16 -12.22 3.00
N CYS A 219 2.40 -12.09 1.70
CA CYS A 219 1.40 -12.15 0.64
C CYS A 219 1.61 -13.45 -0.14
N THR A 220 0.63 -14.33 -0.17
CA THR A 220 0.71 -15.62 -0.85
C THR A 220 -0.27 -15.66 -2.02
N ALA A 221 0.23 -15.86 -3.23
CA ALA A 221 -0.63 -16.04 -4.40
C ALA A 221 -1.32 -17.40 -4.37
N LEU A 222 -2.64 -17.43 -4.49
CA LEU A 222 -3.46 -18.62 -4.75
C LEU A 222 -3.87 -18.66 -6.21
N ASP A 223 -4.81 -19.53 -6.58
CA ASP A 223 -5.17 -19.68 -7.98
C ASP A 223 -6.02 -18.53 -8.52
N ASN A 224 -6.84 -17.86 -7.68
CA ASN A 224 -7.72 -16.79 -8.13
C ASN A 224 -7.53 -15.46 -7.38
N GLY A 225 -6.33 -15.25 -6.81
CA GLY A 225 -6.02 -14.05 -6.04
C GLY A 225 -4.85 -14.23 -5.09
N TRP A 226 -4.86 -13.53 -3.95
CA TRP A 226 -3.78 -13.61 -2.99
C TRP A 226 -4.25 -13.43 -1.54
N VAL A 227 -3.55 -14.09 -0.62
CA VAL A 227 -3.81 -14.07 0.83
C VAL A 227 -2.79 -13.22 1.54
N TRP A 228 -3.24 -12.32 2.42
CA TRP A 228 -2.36 -11.64 3.36
C TRP A 228 -2.26 -12.37 4.70
N HIS A 229 -1.11 -12.25 5.33
CA HIS A 229 -0.83 -12.75 6.67
C HIS A 229 -0.14 -11.65 7.48
N VAL A 230 -0.85 -11.10 8.45
CA VAL A 230 -0.43 -10.00 9.32
C VAL A 230 -0.34 -10.50 10.75
N PRO A 231 0.86 -10.82 11.26
CA PRO A 231 1.03 -11.35 12.61
C PRO A 231 1.00 -10.25 13.66
N LEU A 232 0.09 -10.38 14.62
CA LEU A 232 0.03 -9.57 15.83
C LEU A 232 0.56 -10.36 17.03
N THR A 233 0.81 -9.73 18.17
CA THR A 233 1.34 -10.45 19.33
C THR A 233 0.44 -11.57 19.85
N THR A 234 -0.87 -11.52 19.61
CA THR A 234 -1.85 -12.51 20.13
C THR A 234 -2.50 -13.38 19.06
N ARG A 235 -2.51 -12.96 17.81
CA ARG A 235 -3.26 -13.55 16.70
C ARG A 235 -2.69 -13.17 15.34
N ILE A 236 -3.26 -13.75 14.30
CA ILE A 236 -2.97 -13.39 12.93
C ILE A 236 -4.23 -12.76 12.30
N GLY A 237 -4.06 -11.61 11.65
CA GLY A 237 -5.03 -11.07 10.72
C GLY A 237 -4.76 -11.63 9.33
N THR A 238 -5.74 -12.28 8.71
CA THR A 238 -5.57 -12.88 7.38
C THR A 238 -6.82 -12.74 6.54
N GLY A 239 -6.65 -12.77 5.24
CA GLY A 239 -7.77 -12.79 4.32
C GLY A 239 -7.32 -12.99 2.88
N TYR A 240 -8.25 -13.39 2.05
CA TYR A 240 -8.07 -13.73 0.66
C TYR A 240 -8.72 -12.67 -0.24
N ASN A 241 -7.88 -11.92 -0.97
CA ASN A 241 -8.32 -10.99 -2.01
C ASN A 241 -8.51 -11.74 -3.32
N PHE A 242 -9.65 -11.54 -3.96
CA PHE A 242 -10.01 -12.18 -5.23
C PHE A 242 -10.85 -11.27 -6.11
N SER A 243 -11.02 -11.67 -7.36
CA SER A 243 -11.91 -11.01 -8.31
C SER A 243 -13.12 -11.89 -8.59
N ASP A 244 -14.34 -11.35 -8.40
CA ASP A 244 -15.59 -12.06 -8.71
C ASP A 244 -15.79 -12.34 -10.21
N LYS A 245 -14.91 -11.83 -11.05
CA LYS A 245 -14.85 -12.17 -12.48
C LYS A 245 -14.37 -13.62 -12.71
N PHE A 246 -13.56 -14.18 -11.80
CA PHE A 246 -12.88 -15.46 -11.98
C PHE A 246 -13.34 -16.55 -11.03
N ILE A 247 -13.88 -16.20 -9.87
CA ILE A 247 -14.27 -17.15 -8.86
C ILE A 247 -15.51 -16.64 -8.10
N SER A 248 -16.42 -17.54 -7.75
CA SER A 248 -17.58 -17.20 -6.91
C SER A 248 -17.16 -16.93 -5.46
N GLU A 249 -17.99 -16.24 -4.69
CA GLU A 249 -17.73 -15.99 -3.26
C GLU A 249 -17.63 -17.30 -2.46
N GLU A 250 -18.48 -18.27 -2.78
CA GLU A 250 -18.52 -19.58 -2.14
C GLU A 250 -17.24 -20.39 -2.44
N ASP A 251 -16.81 -20.43 -3.70
CA ASP A 251 -15.62 -21.16 -4.10
C ASP A 251 -14.35 -20.46 -3.57
N ALA A 252 -14.31 -19.12 -3.55
CA ALA A 252 -13.23 -18.36 -2.94
C ALA A 252 -13.12 -18.62 -1.43
N LEU A 253 -14.27 -18.75 -0.73
CA LEU A 253 -14.26 -19.12 0.67
C LEU A 253 -13.75 -20.55 0.87
N ALA A 254 -14.10 -21.47 -0.02
CA ALA A 254 -13.61 -22.85 0.04
C ALA A 254 -12.10 -22.93 -0.19
N GLU A 255 -11.57 -22.27 -1.22
CA GLU A 255 -10.14 -22.14 -1.50
C GLU A 255 -9.39 -21.51 -0.31
N PHE A 256 -9.95 -20.47 0.28
CA PHE A 256 -9.37 -19.82 1.45
C PHE A 256 -9.35 -20.74 2.68
N LYS A 257 -10.42 -21.49 2.94
CA LYS A 257 -10.46 -22.46 4.04
C LYS A 257 -9.48 -23.61 3.84
N GLU A 258 -9.32 -24.09 2.61
CA GLU A 258 -8.31 -25.08 2.27
C GLU A 258 -6.90 -24.55 2.55
N PHE A 259 -6.60 -23.32 2.15
CA PHE A 259 -5.32 -22.65 2.47
C PHE A 259 -5.09 -22.50 3.98
N LEU A 260 -6.11 -22.16 4.75
CA LEU A 260 -6.01 -22.03 6.21
C LEU A 260 -5.79 -23.37 6.90
N GLY A 261 -6.27 -24.50 6.34
CA GLY A 261 -6.19 -25.82 6.94
C GLY A 261 -6.84 -25.86 8.33
N ASP A 262 -6.18 -26.54 9.27
CA ASP A 262 -6.68 -26.72 10.66
C ASP A 262 -6.37 -25.53 11.58
N ARG A 263 -6.01 -24.37 11.03
CA ARG A 263 -5.72 -23.16 11.81
C ARG A 263 -6.93 -22.72 12.64
N PRO A 264 -6.75 -22.42 13.96
CA PRO A 264 -7.86 -21.98 14.80
C PRO A 264 -8.49 -20.69 14.30
N LEU A 265 -9.77 -20.69 13.98
CA LEU A 265 -10.51 -19.47 13.64
C LEU A 265 -10.96 -18.78 14.93
N LEU A 266 -10.62 -17.49 15.09
CA LEU A 266 -11.01 -16.64 16.22
C LEU A 266 -12.24 -15.77 15.90
N SER A 267 -12.69 -15.79 14.67
CA SER A 267 -13.91 -15.12 14.21
C SER A 267 -14.48 -15.86 13.00
N GLU A 268 -15.74 -15.63 12.69
CA GLU A 268 -16.27 -16.06 11.40
C GLU A 268 -15.64 -15.29 10.27
N PRO A 269 -15.37 -15.93 9.11
CA PRO A 269 -14.96 -15.25 7.90
C PRO A 269 -16.00 -14.20 7.49
N ARG A 270 -15.55 -13.02 7.10
CA ARG A 270 -16.39 -11.93 6.69
C ARG A 270 -16.03 -11.48 5.27
N LEU A 271 -17.05 -11.41 4.41
CA LEU A 271 -16.89 -10.83 3.07
C LEU A 271 -16.77 -9.31 3.15
N ILE A 272 -15.83 -8.77 2.41
CA ILE A 272 -15.59 -7.35 2.21
C ILE A 272 -15.60 -7.09 0.72
N GLU A 273 -16.31 -6.04 0.30
CA GLU A 273 -16.40 -5.62 -1.10
C GLU A 273 -15.92 -4.18 -1.22
N TRP A 274 -15.24 -3.87 -2.31
CA TRP A 274 -14.74 -2.51 -2.58
C TRP A 274 -14.62 -2.22 -4.07
N LYS A 275 -14.31 -0.96 -4.35
CA LYS A 275 -13.83 -0.51 -5.67
C LYS A 275 -12.45 0.08 -5.50
N ASN A 276 -11.48 -0.35 -6.31
CA ASN A 276 -10.19 0.31 -6.39
C ASN A 276 -10.37 1.65 -7.11
N GLY A 277 -9.95 2.73 -6.50
CA GLY A 277 -10.14 4.07 -7.06
C GLY A 277 -10.04 5.18 -6.05
N ILE A 278 -10.42 6.37 -6.47
CA ILE A 278 -10.39 7.59 -5.66
C ILE A 278 -11.56 8.51 -6.03
N ALA A 279 -12.06 9.27 -5.06
CA ALA A 279 -13.04 10.33 -5.32
C ALA A 279 -12.47 11.37 -6.31
N LYS A 280 -13.23 11.75 -7.35
CA LYS A 280 -12.81 12.77 -8.32
C LYS A 280 -12.43 14.09 -7.65
N LYS A 281 -13.05 14.39 -6.49
CA LYS A 281 -12.73 15.53 -5.63
C LYS A 281 -12.69 15.06 -4.18
N VAL A 282 -11.50 14.81 -3.66
CA VAL A 282 -11.29 14.44 -2.25
C VAL A 282 -11.70 15.58 -1.29
N TRP A 283 -11.55 16.83 -1.74
CA TRP A 283 -12.06 18.02 -1.07
C TRP A 283 -13.10 18.72 -1.96
N CYS A 284 -14.37 18.63 -1.61
CA CYS A 284 -15.49 19.26 -2.29
C CYS A 284 -16.17 20.27 -1.36
N LYS A 285 -16.19 21.56 -1.74
CA LYS A 285 -16.75 22.63 -0.92
C LYS A 285 -16.10 22.68 0.47
N ASN A 286 -16.86 22.44 1.54
CA ASN A 286 -16.37 22.34 2.91
C ASN A 286 -16.33 20.90 3.44
N VAL A 287 -16.34 19.90 2.53
CA VAL A 287 -16.24 18.48 2.89
C VAL A 287 -14.95 17.88 2.35
N VAL A 288 -14.21 17.17 3.20
CA VAL A 288 -12.98 16.46 2.86
C VAL A 288 -13.17 14.98 3.17
N GLY A 289 -12.89 14.10 2.20
CA GLY A 289 -12.80 12.66 2.46
C GLY A 289 -11.42 12.26 2.98
N ILE A 290 -11.37 11.39 3.98
CA ILE A 290 -10.14 10.74 4.47
C ILE A 290 -10.39 9.26 4.68
N GLY A 291 -9.41 8.43 4.28
CA GLY A 291 -9.51 6.98 4.33
C GLY A 291 -10.42 6.42 3.23
N LEU A 292 -11.16 5.36 3.53
CA LEU A 292 -11.95 4.59 2.56
C LEU A 292 -13.10 5.40 1.92
N SER A 293 -13.47 6.54 2.49
CA SER A 293 -14.43 7.45 1.89
C SER A 293 -13.84 8.29 0.76
N ALA A 294 -12.53 8.46 0.76
CA ALA A 294 -11.79 9.24 -0.24
C ALA A 294 -11.22 8.37 -1.36
N GLY A 295 -10.74 7.17 -1.03
CA GLY A 295 -10.09 6.28 -1.97
C GLY A 295 -9.71 4.95 -1.35
N PHE A 296 -9.52 3.95 -2.19
CA PHE A 296 -9.02 2.64 -1.79
C PHE A 296 -8.25 1.96 -2.92
N ILE A 297 -7.22 1.24 -2.54
CA ILE A 297 -6.42 0.36 -3.39
C ILE A 297 -6.25 -0.92 -2.58
N GLU A 298 -6.37 -2.07 -3.23
CA GLU A 298 -6.12 -3.36 -2.57
C GLU A 298 -4.79 -3.35 -1.80
N PRO A 299 -4.75 -3.93 -0.57
CA PRO A 299 -3.71 -3.62 0.40
C PRO A 299 -2.42 -4.43 0.24
N LEU A 300 -2.04 -4.80 -0.99
CA LEU A 300 -0.87 -5.64 -1.29
C LEU A 300 0.41 -5.06 -0.65
N GLU A 301 0.56 -3.74 -0.67
CA GLU A 301 1.72 -3.02 -0.13
C GLU A 301 1.40 -2.20 1.13
N SER A 302 0.32 -2.57 1.85
CA SER A 302 -0.02 -1.96 3.16
C SER A 302 -0.26 -0.45 3.12
N ASN A 303 -0.85 0.04 2.04
CA ASN A 303 -1.03 1.45 1.72
C ASN A 303 -2.19 2.13 2.47
N GLY A 304 -3.08 1.38 3.11
CA GLY A 304 -4.33 1.92 3.68
C GLY A 304 -4.09 3.00 4.74
N LEU A 305 -3.34 2.69 5.80
CA LEU A 305 -3.04 3.67 6.86
C LEU A 305 -2.11 4.79 6.40
N LEU A 306 -1.21 4.52 5.45
CA LEU A 306 -0.35 5.55 4.87
C LEU A 306 -1.16 6.60 4.12
N SER A 307 -2.16 6.20 3.34
CA SER A 307 -3.04 7.14 2.63
C SER A 307 -3.85 8.00 3.60
N VAL A 308 -4.38 7.41 4.69
CA VAL A 308 -5.06 8.16 5.75
C VAL A 308 -4.14 9.21 6.37
N HIS A 309 -2.91 8.80 6.74
CA HIS A 309 -1.91 9.69 7.31
C HIS A 309 -1.57 10.84 6.36
N ASN A 310 -1.20 10.52 5.13
CA ASN A 310 -0.78 11.54 4.16
C ASN A 310 -1.91 12.53 3.86
N PHE A 311 -3.15 12.08 3.73
CA PHE A 311 -4.27 12.98 3.48
C PHE A 311 -4.53 13.89 4.68
N ALA A 312 -4.40 13.38 5.91
CA ALA A 312 -4.52 14.18 7.12
C ALA A 312 -3.41 15.26 7.20
N VAL A 313 -2.15 14.88 6.91
CA VAL A 313 -1.02 15.82 6.85
C VAL A 313 -1.23 16.85 5.75
N TYR A 314 -1.63 16.45 4.53
CA TYR A 314 -1.90 17.39 3.43
C TYR A 314 -3.00 18.39 3.78
N LEU A 315 -4.02 17.94 4.53
CA LEU A 315 -5.08 18.83 5.01
C LEU A 315 -4.56 19.80 6.07
N ALA A 316 -3.79 19.32 7.03
CA ALA A 316 -3.19 20.16 8.07
C ALA A 316 -2.26 21.21 7.46
N ASP A 317 -1.41 20.84 6.50
CA ASP A 317 -0.56 21.75 5.74
C ASP A 317 -1.39 22.82 5.02
N ALA A 318 -2.43 22.38 4.30
CA ALA A 318 -3.27 23.29 3.53
C ALA A 318 -3.98 24.34 4.42
N LEU A 319 -4.41 23.94 5.61
CA LEU A 319 -5.05 24.85 6.58
C LEU A 319 -4.02 25.77 7.24
N SER A 320 -2.88 25.23 7.66
CA SER A 320 -1.84 25.97 8.36
C SER A 320 -1.17 27.03 7.47
N MET A 321 -0.80 26.66 6.22
CA MET A 321 -0.13 27.58 5.29
C MET A 321 -0.99 28.76 4.85
N HIS A 322 -2.30 28.69 5.07
CA HIS A 322 -3.26 29.70 4.60
C HIS A 322 -4.08 30.29 5.75
N ASP A 323 -3.65 30.20 6.99
CA ASP A 323 -4.34 30.71 8.19
C ASP A 323 -5.82 30.27 8.23
N GLY A 324 -6.11 29.04 7.85
CA GLY A 324 -7.48 28.53 7.72
C GLY A 324 -8.30 29.08 6.55
N LYS A 325 -7.74 29.99 5.75
CA LYS A 325 -8.44 30.59 4.60
C LYS A 325 -8.41 29.68 3.39
N VAL A 326 -9.50 28.97 3.17
CA VAL A 326 -9.64 28.03 2.07
C VAL A 326 -10.25 28.68 0.85
N ASN A 327 -9.52 28.67 -0.26
CA ASN A 327 -10.01 29.10 -1.57
C ASN A 327 -10.00 27.95 -2.58
N THR A 328 -10.40 28.23 -3.80
CA THR A 328 -10.45 27.20 -4.86
C THR A 328 -9.07 26.63 -5.19
N LEU A 329 -8.01 27.44 -5.16
CA LEU A 329 -6.64 27.00 -5.46
C LEU A 329 -6.11 26.06 -4.38
N VAL A 330 -6.35 26.35 -3.10
CA VAL A 330 -5.97 25.49 -1.98
C VAL A 330 -6.64 24.13 -2.11
N ARG A 331 -7.94 24.09 -2.38
CA ARG A 331 -8.67 22.83 -2.62
C ARG A 331 -8.16 22.07 -3.84
N ALA A 332 -7.90 22.76 -4.94
CA ALA A 332 -7.38 22.14 -6.15
C ALA A 332 -5.98 21.52 -5.91
N HIS A 333 -5.11 22.23 -5.18
CA HIS A 333 -3.78 21.70 -4.82
C HIS A 333 -3.88 20.45 -3.95
N PHE A 334 -4.73 20.48 -2.92
CA PHE A 334 -4.97 19.31 -2.06
C PHE A 334 -5.49 18.12 -2.87
N ASN A 335 -6.53 18.34 -3.69
CA ASN A 335 -7.10 17.30 -4.54
C ASN A 335 -6.03 16.66 -5.45
N ARG A 336 -5.19 17.48 -6.08
CA ARG A 336 -4.11 17.01 -6.94
C ARG A 336 -3.09 16.17 -6.17
N ARG A 337 -2.69 16.59 -4.94
CA ARG A 337 -1.75 15.80 -4.10
C ARG A 337 -2.33 14.44 -3.75
N CYS A 338 -3.58 14.39 -3.29
CA CYS A 338 -4.25 13.15 -2.92
C CYS A 338 -4.40 12.20 -4.12
N ARG A 339 -4.85 12.73 -5.27
CA ARG A 339 -5.02 11.93 -6.49
C ARG A 339 -3.68 11.41 -7.00
N LYS A 340 -2.63 12.24 -7.04
CA LYS A 340 -1.29 11.81 -7.42
C LYS A 340 -0.79 10.68 -6.51
N HIS A 341 -0.95 10.82 -5.19
CA HIS A 341 -0.56 9.79 -4.23
C HIS A 341 -1.26 8.44 -4.51
N MET A 342 -2.59 8.46 -4.66
CA MET A 342 -3.35 7.23 -4.90
C MET A 342 -3.03 6.62 -6.26
N SER A 343 -2.93 7.43 -7.33
CA SER A 343 -2.57 6.94 -8.65
C SER A 343 -1.19 6.27 -8.66
N GLN A 344 -0.19 6.89 -8.05
CA GLN A 344 1.15 6.31 -7.93
C GLN A 344 1.14 4.98 -7.19
N PHE A 345 0.36 4.88 -6.10
CA PHE A 345 0.20 3.61 -5.37
C PHE A 345 -0.53 2.55 -6.19
N ALA A 346 -1.56 2.94 -6.92
CA ALA A 346 -2.29 2.01 -7.77
C ALA A 346 -1.37 1.38 -8.83
N HIS A 347 -0.55 2.21 -9.48
CA HIS A 347 0.44 1.72 -10.45
C HIS A 347 1.50 0.83 -9.77
N PHE A 348 1.98 1.22 -8.59
CA PHE A 348 2.95 0.41 -7.84
C PHE A 348 2.40 -0.98 -7.49
N VAL A 349 1.15 -1.06 -7.04
CA VAL A 349 0.47 -2.35 -6.82
C VAL A 349 0.25 -3.10 -8.14
N GLY A 350 -0.17 -2.39 -9.19
CA GLY A 350 -0.34 -2.95 -10.53
C GLY A 350 0.92 -3.60 -11.08
N ASN A 351 2.10 -3.04 -10.79
CA ASN A 351 3.39 -3.61 -11.20
C ASN A 351 3.60 -5.04 -10.67
N HIS A 352 3.14 -5.36 -9.48
CA HIS A 352 3.25 -6.72 -8.94
C HIS A 352 2.49 -7.72 -9.81
N PHE A 353 1.31 -7.33 -10.28
CA PHE A 353 0.50 -8.20 -11.15
C PHE A 353 1.02 -8.26 -12.57
N MET A 354 1.50 -7.14 -13.10
CA MET A 354 2.07 -7.10 -14.45
C MET A 354 3.35 -7.92 -14.59
N MET A 355 4.17 -7.94 -13.53
CA MET A 355 5.47 -8.62 -13.53
C MET A 355 5.40 -10.06 -13.04
N THR A 356 4.23 -10.54 -12.62
CA THR A 356 4.10 -11.94 -12.20
C THR A 356 4.42 -12.89 -13.36
N THR A 357 5.13 -13.97 -13.03
CA THR A 357 5.37 -15.06 -13.99
C THR A 357 4.39 -16.22 -13.79
N LYS A 358 3.45 -16.07 -12.85
CA LYS A 358 2.44 -17.09 -12.54
C LYS A 358 1.36 -17.11 -13.62
N THR A 359 1.14 -18.27 -14.25
CA THR A 359 0.18 -18.46 -15.36
C THR A 359 -0.71 -19.70 -15.18
N ASN A 360 -0.76 -20.25 -13.97
CA ASN A 360 -1.38 -21.55 -13.70
C ASN A 360 -2.92 -21.54 -13.68
N SER A 361 -3.57 -20.38 -13.70
CA SER A 361 -5.02 -20.23 -13.69
C SER A 361 -5.50 -19.21 -14.72
N ASP A 362 -6.81 -19.15 -14.97
CA ASP A 362 -7.42 -18.14 -15.84
C ASP A 362 -7.24 -16.72 -15.26
N TYR A 363 -7.29 -16.57 -13.95
CA TYR A 363 -7.01 -15.32 -13.26
C TYR A 363 -5.59 -14.81 -13.57
N TRP A 364 -4.57 -15.64 -13.35
CA TRP A 364 -3.18 -15.23 -13.57
C TRP A 364 -2.86 -15.05 -15.04
N ARG A 365 -3.39 -15.90 -15.94
CA ARG A 365 -3.27 -15.69 -17.40
C ARG A 365 -3.91 -14.38 -17.84
N TYR A 366 -5.10 -14.08 -17.32
CA TYR A 366 -5.74 -12.80 -17.64
C TYR A 366 -4.86 -11.60 -17.28
N ILE A 367 -4.24 -11.62 -16.10
CA ILE A 367 -3.35 -10.55 -15.64
C ILE A 367 -2.12 -10.42 -16.55
N THR A 368 -1.48 -11.53 -16.91
CA THR A 368 -0.29 -11.53 -17.77
C THR A 368 -0.61 -11.19 -19.22
N ASP A 369 -1.72 -11.71 -19.77
CA ASP A 369 -2.12 -11.49 -21.16
C ASP A 369 -2.68 -10.08 -21.41
N ASN A 370 -3.21 -9.44 -20.37
CA ASN A 370 -3.78 -8.08 -20.44
C ASN A 370 -2.83 -7.04 -19.85
N ILE A 371 -1.56 -7.22 -20.08
CA ILE A 371 -0.50 -6.28 -19.67
C ILE A 371 -0.80 -4.85 -20.16
N ASN A 372 -1.47 -4.73 -21.33
CA ASN A 372 -1.86 -3.47 -21.94
C ASN A 372 -3.04 -2.76 -21.24
N TYR A 373 -3.63 -3.37 -20.20
CA TYR A 373 -4.76 -2.75 -19.50
C TYR A 373 -4.40 -1.44 -18.78
N MET A 374 -3.12 -1.14 -18.62
CA MET A 374 -2.67 0.14 -18.09
C MET A 374 -2.59 1.24 -19.16
N ASP A 375 -2.55 0.90 -20.43
CA ASP A 375 -2.45 1.86 -21.54
C ASP A 375 -3.75 2.64 -21.77
N ASP A 376 -4.89 1.98 -21.61
CA ASP A 376 -6.22 2.56 -21.86
C ASP A 376 -6.59 3.71 -20.91
N GLN A 377 -5.77 3.93 -19.85
CA GLN A 377 -5.98 5.00 -18.87
C GLN A 377 -5.02 6.19 -19.07
N ALA A 378 -4.30 6.20 -20.18
CA ALA A 378 -3.17 7.11 -20.37
C ALA A 378 -3.55 8.55 -20.67
N GLU A 379 -4.75 8.82 -21.16
CA GLU A 379 -5.20 10.19 -21.46
C GLU A 379 -6.10 10.73 -20.34
N ASP A 380 -5.56 11.64 -19.55
CA ASP A 380 -6.42 12.54 -18.78
C ASP A 380 -7.06 13.57 -19.74
N GLU A 381 -8.12 14.24 -19.29
CA GLU A 381 -8.86 15.26 -20.05
C GLU A 381 -7.98 16.43 -20.53
N GLN A 382 -6.68 16.42 -20.24
CA GLN A 382 -5.71 17.47 -20.58
C GLN A 382 -4.62 16.95 -21.57
N GLY A 383 -4.74 15.71 -22.08
CA GLY A 383 -3.78 15.11 -23.00
C GLY A 383 -2.40 14.86 -22.36
N THR A 384 -2.31 14.86 -21.04
CA THR A 384 -1.11 14.42 -20.33
C THR A 384 -1.27 12.93 -20.06
N HIS A 385 -0.43 12.14 -20.68
CA HIS A 385 -0.42 10.69 -20.47
C HIS A 385 -0.21 10.38 -18.99
N GLY A 386 -1.26 9.96 -18.32
CA GLY A 386 -1.21 9.44 -16.94
C GLY A 386 -0.75 7.98 -16.88
N GLY A 387 -0.83 7.27 -17.98
CA GLY A 387 -0.32 5.93 -18.17
C GLY A 387 1.09 5.94 -18.74
N TYR A 388 1.75 4.81 -18.61
CA TYR A 388 3.08 4.60 -19.20
C TYR A 388 2.90 3.72 -20.42
N PRO A 389 3.49 4.12 -21.60
CA PRO A 389 3.47 3.26 -22.77
C PRO A 389 4.03 1.89 -22.39
N LEU A 390 3.25 0.86 -22.61
CA LEU A 390 3.68 -0.51 -22.29
C LEU A 390 4.80 -0.99 -23.19
N ASP A 391 4.92 -0.40 -24.36
CA ASP A 391 6.06 -0.60 -25.26
C ASP A 391 7.38 -0.27 -24.57
N ASP A 392 7.36 0.60 -23.55
CA ASP A 392 8.52 0.99 -22.75
C ASP A 392 8.60 0.24 -21.42
N PHE A 393 7.58 -0.54 -21.06
CA PHE A 393 7.56 -1.27 -19.80
C PHE A 393 7.99 -2.74 -20.05
N PRO A 394 8.78 -3.29 -19.19
CA PRO A 394 9.58 -2.78 -18.07
C PRO A 394 11.01 -2.38 -18.49
N LEU A 395 11.22 -2.18 -19.78
CA LEU A 395 12.52 -1.98 -20.42
C LEU A 395 13.05 -0.55 -20.28
N ASN A 396 12.17 0.38 -19.91
CA ASN A 396 12.56 1.79 -19.79
C ASN A 396 12.62 2.20 -18.32
N ILE A 397 13.85 2.39 -17.85
CA ILE A 397 14.10 2.81 -16.47
C ILE A 397 13.56 4.20 -16.16
N ASP A 398 13.49 5.09 -17.18
CA ASP A 398 12.85 6.39 -17.01
C ASP A 398 11.36 6.24 -16.75
N THR A 399 10.74 5.22 -17.31
CA THR A 399 9.36 4.85 -17.06
C THR A 399 9.20 4.35 -15.63
N LEU A 400 10.03 3.41 -15.20
CA LEU A 400 10.04 2.95 -13.81
C LEU A 400 10.30 4.10 -12.82
N SER A 401 11.17 5.05 -13.15
CA SER A 401 11.43 6.23 -12.33
C SER A 401 10.25 7.18 -12.22
N LYS A 402 9.35 7.21 -13.20
CA LYS A 402 8.14 8.04 -13.20
C LYS A 402 7.04 7.46 -12.30
N PHE A 403 7.04 6.17 -12.04
CA PHE A 403 6.18 5.58 -11.03
C PHE A 403 6.47 6.10 -9.63
N ASN A 404 7.57 6.73 -9.48
CA ASN A 404 8.10 7.43 -8.32
C ASN A 404 7.18 7.40 -7.10
N PHE A 405 7.09 6.25 -6.53
CA PHE A 405 6.75 6.11 -5.15
C PHE A 405 7.99 6.46 -4.32
N ASN A 406 8.56 7.62 -4.54
CA ASN A 406 9.80 8.11 -3.97
C ASN A 406 10.99 7.16 -4.16
N ASP A 407 10.86 6.11 -5.00
CA ASP A 407 11.83 5.06 -4.91
C ASP A 407 11.97 4.24 -6.20
N ILE A 408 12.94 4.62 -7.01
CA ILE A 408 13.50 3.77 -8.06
C ILE A 408 13.84 2.37 -7.49
N ALA A 409 14.30 2.31 -6.23
CA ALA A 409 14.61 1.08 -5.55
C ALA A 409 13.38 0.19 -5.35
N GLY A 410 12.20 0.74 -5.02
CA GLY A 410 10.97 -0.03 -4.87
C GLY A 410 10.59 -0.80 -6.11
N ASN A 411 10.59 -0.13 -7.26
CA ASN A 411 10.31 -0.77 -8.54
C ASN A 411 11.40 -1.79 -8.90
N ALA A 412 12.66 -1.49 -8.61
CA ALA A 412 13.76 -2.42 -8.81
C ALA A 412 13.61 -3.70 -7.97
N TYR A 413 13.16 -3.60 -6.71
CA TYR A 413 12.87 -4.76 -5.87
C TYR A 413 11.78 -5.65 -6.46
N ILE A 414 10.69 -5.04 -6.97
CA ILE A 414 9.60 -5.77 -7.60
C ILE A 414 10.08 -6.47 -8.86
N CYS A 415 10.77 -5.75 -9.73
CA CYS A 415 11.34 -6.32 -10.96
C CYS A 415 12.28 -7.48 -10.65
N ALA A 416 13.24 -7.26 -9.77
CA ALA A 416 14.23 -8.29 -9.42
C ALA A 416 13.58 -9.47 -8.69
N GLY A 417 12.55 -9.23 -7.86
CA GLY A 417 11.83 -10.28 -7.16
C GLY A 417 11.05 -11.20 -8.11
N HIS A 418 10.32 -10.62 -9.06
CA HIS A 418 9.56 -11.40 -10.04
C HIS A 418 10.45 -12.08 -11.08
N MET A 419 11.59 -11.48 -11.41
CA MET A 419 12.54 -12.00 -12.40
C MET A 419 13.73 -12.71 -11.76
N HIS A 420 13.54 -13.45 -10.71
CA HIS A 420 14.60 -14.07 -9.90
C HIS A 420 15.39 -15.17 -10.63
N SER A 421 15.32 -15.24 -11.93
CA SER A 421 16.04 -16.18 -12.78
C SER A 421 17.41 -15.69 -13.23
N PRO A 422 18.30 -16.63 -13.59
CA PRO A 422 19.46 -16.32 -14.38
C PRO A 422 19.03 -15.64 -15.68
N ILE A 423 19.72 -14.60 -16.06
CA ILE A 423 19.63 -13.86 -17.31
C ILE A 423 18.57 -14.43 -18.25
N THR A 424 17.32 -13.96 -18.10
CA THR A 424 16.27 -14.29 -19.07
C THR A 424 16.60 -13.60 -20.39
N PRO A 425 16.06 -14.08 -21.55
CA PRO A 425 16.17 -13.33 -22.80
C PRO A 425 15.80 -11.85 -22.62
N TRP A 426 14.81 -11.57 -21.80
CA TRP A 426 14.36 -10.23 -21.49
C TRP A 426 15.40 -9.42 -20.67
N THR A 427 16.07 -10.04 -19.69
CA THR A 427 17.19 -9.41 -18.97
C THR A 427 18.35 -9.11 -19.92
N MET A 428 18.59 -9.98 -20.90
CA MET A 428 19.62 -9.75 -21.93
C MET A 428 19.23 -8.59 -22.86
N ASP A 429 17.99 -8.47 -23.26
CA ASP A 429 17.50 -7.35 -24.05
C ASP A 429 17.59 -6.05 -23.26
N TYR A 430 17.21 -6.06 -22.00
CA TYR A 430 17.37 -4.94 -21.08
C TYR A 430 18.84 -4.55 -20.93
N LEU A 431 19.73 -5.50 -20.67
CA LEU A 431 21.16 -5.27 -20.58
C LEU A 431 21.78 -4.77 -21.89
N SER A 432 21.23 -5.16 -23.03
CA SER A 432 21.67 -4.67 -24.34
C SER A 432 21.21 -3.24 -24.63
N LEU A 433 20.03 -2.85 -24.14
CA LEU A 433 19.50 -1.50 -24.27
C LEU A 433 20.24 -0.48 -23.38
N ILE A 434 20.77 -0.91 -22.23
CA ILE A 434 21.45 -0.03 -21.27
C ILE A 434 22.98 0.09 -21.55
N HIS A 435 23.44 -0.19 -22.73
CA HIS A 435 24.86 -0.04 -23.09
C HIS A 435 25.87 -0.86 -22.27
N ILE A 436 25.50 -2.06 -21.77
CA ILE A 436 26.47 -3.02 -21.25
C ILE A 436 27.45 -3.48 -22.34
N SER A 437 27.21 -3.12 -23.60
CA SER A 437 28.16 -3.30 -24.68
C SER A 437 29.46 -2.49 -24.53
N GLU A 438 29.55 -1.52 -23.58
CA GLU A 438 30.76 -0.75 -23.33
C GLU A 438 31.18 -0.61 -21.84
N PRO A 439 31.28 -1.70 -21.06
CA PRO A 439 31.79 -1.57 -19.70
C PRO A 439 33.28 -1.17 -19.66
N THR A 440 34.00 -1.33 -20.77
CA THR A 440 35.44 -1.07 -20.84
C THR A 440 35.83 0.41 -21.00
N ARG A 441 34.93 1.28 -21.45
CA ARG A 441 35.21 2.70 -21.58
C ARG A 441 34.99 3.54 -20.33
N GLN A 442 34.11 3.11 -19.44
CA GLN A 442 33.84 3.85 -18.20
C GLN A 442 34.72 3.48 -17.02
N LEU A 443 35.44 2.35 -17.08
CA LEU A 443 36.41 1.93 -16.06
C LEU A 443 37.84 2.43 -16.31
N GLN A 444 38.05 3.32 -17.30
CA GLN A 444 39.36 3.94 -17.60
C GLN A 444 39.44 5.42 -17.20
N ILE A 445 38.61 5.90 -16.28
CA ILE A 445 38.76 7.23 -15.69
C ILE A 445 39.09 7.12 -14.21
#